data_8aa7a2c99e662f472f813ad765acbbaa
#
_entry.id   8aa7a2c99e662f472f813ad765acbbaa
#
_cell.length_a   1.000
_cell.length_b   1.000
_cell.length_c   1.000
_cell.angle_alpha   90.00
_cell.angle_beta   90.00
_cell.angle_gamma   90.00
#
_symmetry.space_group_name_H-M   'P 1'
#
loop_
_entity.id
_entity.type
_entity.pdbx_description
1 polymer ?
#
loop_
_entity_poly.entity_id
_entity_poly.type
_entity_poly.pdbx_seq_one_letter_code
_entity_poly.pdbx_strand_id
1 'polypeptide(L)'
;MDRAKLASAACFVRWQSTDAWHCDWQYFPKLNFWRDIFPGDLAERLPQAAPGEQLEAPVERAALPATGGRAVRELPRQRLDQVFRARAFPGPYVGRFYPRGLLADCAGFGDLFKDDYHPFRVAALDGQRARIDLSHPLADFSLTFGAEIERLLEGGEEHGGQCSDLLAEITDKGPGMQCRPSHGAADFFRDGAFERLDDTPDDRFYRSPRLVQHIDTLGQAAINRIYRRFIRPDHRVLDLMSSWVSHLQGIPASAQVDGLGINREEMAQNPRLASARVADLNLDPRLPF
;
A
#
# COMPACT_ATOMS: atom_id res chain seq x y z
N MET A 1 -10.17 36.80 -0.43
CA MET A 1 -9.01 35.94 -0.62
C MET A 1 -9.32 35.04 -1.80
N ASP A 2 -8.48 35.04 -2.83
CA ASP A 2 -8.61 34.06 -3.92
C ASP A 2 -8.40 32.66 -3.33
N ARG A 3 -9.36 31.77 -3.57
CA ARG A 3 -9.24 30.37 -3.14
C ARG A 3 -8.10 29.71 -3.90
N ALA A 4 -7.23 29.00 -3.21
CA ALA A 4 -6.23 28.17 -3.87
C ALA A 4 -6.91 27.17 -4.82
N LYS A 5 -6.37 27.05 -6.02
CA LYS A 5 -6.94 26.16 -7.06
C LYS A 5 -6.23 24.81 -7.13
N LEU A 6 -4.98 24.77 -6.70
CA LEU A 6 -4.10 23.62 -6.72
C LEU A 6 -3.34 23.46 -5.40
N ALA A 7 -3.04 22.22 -5.02
CA ALA A 7 -2.19 21.92 -3.86
C ALA A 7 -1.39 20.61 -4.07
N SER A 8 -0.32 20.46 -3.30
CA SER A 8 0.20 19.12 -2.95
C SER A 8 -0.27 18.74 -1.56
N ALA A 9 -0.67 17.48 -1.38
CA ALA A 9 -1.19 17.02 -0.11
C ALA A 9 -0.93 15.52 0.10
N ALA A 10 -0.81 15.13 1.37
CA ALA A 10 -0.91 13.75 1.80
C ALA A 10 -2.36 13.47 2.21
N CYS A 11 -3.03 12.59 1.47
CA CYS A 11 -4.39 12.17 1.78
C CYS A 11 -4.39 10.78 2.42
N PHE A 12 -5.39 10.51 3.25
CA PHE A 12 -5.51 9.24 3.93
C PHE A 12 -6.96 8.81 4.11
N VAL A 13 -7.14 7.51 4.30
CA VAL A 13 -8.39 6.91 4.72
C VAL A 13 -8.15 6.12 6.00
N ARG A 14 -8.96 6.37 7.03
CA ARG A 14 -8.92 5.66 8.30
C ARG A 14 -10.19 4.87 8.55
N TRP A 15 -10.03 3.67 9.11
CA TRP A 15 -11.13 2.84 9.60
C TRP A 15 -10.69 1.97 10.76
N GLN A 16 -11.65 1.35 11.41
CA GLN A 16 -11.39 0.40 12.49
C GLN A 16 -11.98 -0.96 12.14
N SER A 17 -11.16 -2.00 12.20
CA SER A 17 -11.60 -3.40 12.22
C SER A 17 -11.76 -3.89 13.66
N THR A 18 -12.14 -5.17 13.82
CA THR A 18 -12.15 -5.82 15.14
C THR A 18 -10.77 -5.93 15.76
N ASP A 19 -9.74 -5.96 14.96
CA ASP A 19 -8.39 -6.32 15.39
C ASP A 19 -7.46 -5.10 15.48
N ALA A 20 -7.72 -4.03 14.72
CA ALA A 20 -6.81 -2.88 14.65
C ALA A 20 -7.46 -1.59 14.13
N TRP A 21 -6.79 -0.48 14.38
CA TRP A 21 -6.96 0.75 13.63
C TRP A 21 -6.10 0.71 12.38
N HIS A 22 -6.67 1.12 11.27
CA HIS A 22 -6.02 1.15 9.97
C HIS A 22 -5.98 2.58 9.43
N CYS A 23 -4.92 2.89 8.69
CA CYS A 23 -4.77 4.16 8.01
C CYS A 23 -3.92 3.96 6.76
N ASP A 24 -4.53 4.16 5.60
CA ASP A 24 -3.83 4.13 4.32
C ASP A 24 -3.59 5.55 3.85
N TRP A 25 -2.36 5.84 3.44
CA TRP A 25 -1.92 7.14 2.98
C TRP A 25 -1.52 7.11 1.51
N GLN A 26 -1.86 8.19 0.80
CA GLN A 26 -1.35 8.45 -0.53
C GLN A 26 -0.96 9.91 -0.68
N TYR A 27 0.19 10.16 -1.29
CA TYR A 27 0.65 11.50 -1.62
C TYR A 27 0.18 11.90 -3.01
N PHE A 28 -0.42 13.09 -3.09
CA PHE A 28 -0.84 13.71 -4.33
C PHE A 28 0.01 14.95 -4.57
N PRO A 29 0.93 14.91 -5.55
CA PRO A 29 1.80 16.06 -5.85
C PRO A 29 1.04 17.24 -6.43
N LYS A 30 -0.17 16.98 -6.99
CA LYS A 30 -1.01 18.02 -7.59
C LYS A 30 -2.49 17.62 -7.47
N LEU A 31 -3.18 18.20 -6.52
CA LEU A 31 -4.63 18.18 -6.40
C LEU A 31 -5.22 19.38 -7.13
N ASN A 32 -6.36 19.20 -7.78
CA ASN A 32 -7.12 20.26 -8.42
C ASN A 32 -8.49 20.36 -7.75
N PHE A 33 -8.68 21.37 -6.91
CA PHE A 33 -9.90 21.57 -6.14
C PHE A 33 -11.16 21.85 -6.97
N TRP A 34 -11.00 22.21 -8.22
CA TRP A 34 -12.10 22.42 -9.13
C TRP A 34 -12.55 21.12 -9.81
N ARG A 35 -11.62 20.23 -10.09
CA ARG A 35 -11.85 19.06 -10.95
C ARG A 35 -11.94 17.75 -10.19
N ASP A 36 -11.08 17.58 -9.17
CA ASP A 36 -10.93 16.32 -8.47
C ASP A 36 -12.09 16.09 -7.48
N ILE A 37 -12.44 14.85 -7.24
CA ILE A 37 -13.55 14.45 -6.38
C ILE A 37 -13.01 14.23 -4.96
N PHE A 38 -13.58 14.97 -4.01
CA PHE A 38 -13.26 14.91 -2.60
C PHE A 38 -14.47 14.40 -1.80
N PRO A 39 -14.26 13.54 -0.79
CA PRO A 39 -15.34 13.16 0.12
C PRO A 39 -15.86 14.34 0.95
N GLY A 40 -17.17 14.35 1.17
CA GLY A 40 -17.83 15.33 2.04
C GLY A 40 -17.63 16.79 1.60
N ASP A 41 -17.36 17.65 2.56
CA ASP A 41 -17.17 19.10 2.37
C ASP A 41 -15.71 19.52 2.13
N LEU A 42 -14.80 18.57 1.95
CA LEU A 42 -13.37 18.84 1.85
C LEU A 42 -12.99 19.67 0.62
N ALA A 43 -13.72 19.53 -0.50
CA ALA A 43 -13.50 20.36 -1.68
C ALA A 43 -13.68 21.87 -1.40
N GLU A 44 -14.49 22.22 -0.42
CA GLU A 44 -14.73 23.63 -0.02
C GLU A 44 -13.74 24.12 1.05
N ARG A 45 -13.30 23.22 1.94
CA ARG A 45 -12.48 23.56 3.13
C ARG A 45 -10.99 23.55 2.82
N LEU A 46 -10.49 22.54 2.09
CA LEU A 46 -9.06 22.38 1.78
C LEU A 46 -8.43 23.58 1.04
N PRO A 47 -9.12 24.27 0.09
CA PRO A 47 -8.56 25.45 -0.56
C PRO A 47 -8.26 26.64 0.39
N GLN A 48 -8.74 26.57 1.61
CA GLN A 48 -8.57 27.61 2.64
C GLN A 48 -7.62 27.16 3.77
N ALA A 49 -7.21 25.88 3.75
CA ALA A 49 -6.34 25.31 4.76
C ALA A 49 -4.90 25.85 4.65
N ALA A 50 -4.26 26.03 5.78
CA ALA A 50 -2.84 26.39 5.81
C ALA A 50 -1.96 25.16 5.53
N PRO A 51 -0.74 25.34 4.99
CA PRO A 51 0.24 24.27 4.92
C PRO A 51 0.51 23.64 6.29
N GLY A 52 0.46 22.32 6.38
CA GLY A 52 0.56 21.54 7.61
C GLY A 52 -0.77 21.37 8.35
N GLU A 53 -1.84 21.98 7.90
CA GLU A 53 -3.18 21.78 8.45
C GLU A 53 -3.80 20.51 7.89
N GLN A 54 -4.29 19.66 8.80
CA GLN A 54 -5.00 18.43 8.48
C GLN A 54 -6.50 18.62 8.66
N LEU A 55 -7.27 18.34 7.61
CA LEU A 55 -8.73 18.36 7.63
C LEU A 55 -9.28 16.96 7.39
N GLU A 56 -10.43 16.68 8.00
CA GLU A 56 -11.08 15.38 7.91
C GLU A 56 -12.58 15.53 7.64
N ALA A 57 -13.14 14.51 6.97
CA ALA A 57 -14.57 14.34 6.77
C ALA A 57 -14.97 12.85 6.84
N PRO A 58 -16.15 12.52 7.39
CA PRO A 58 -16.70 11.18 7.30
C PRO A 58 -16.99 10.83 5.83
N VAL A 59 -16.78 9.58 5.48
CA VAL A 59 -17.09 9.06 4.14
C VAL A 59 -18.48 8.41 4.18
N GLU A 60 -19.39 8.91 3.35
CA GLU A 60 -20.65 8.24 3.15
C GLU A 60 -20.45 6.89 2.44
N ARG A 61 -21.17 5.86 2.87
CA ARG A 61 -21.04 4.52 2.24
C ARG A 61 -21.32 4.54 0.74
N ALA A 62 -22.20 5.39 0.29
CA ALA A 62 -22.53 5.56 -1.15
C ALA A 62 -21.37 6.15 -1.97
N ALA A 63 -20.40 6.80 -1.32
CA ALA A 63 -19.23 7.37 -1.97
C ALA A 63 -18.12 6.34 -2.26
N LEU A 64 -18.21 5.13 -1.68
CA LEU A 64 -17.25 4.08 -2.02
C LEU A 64 -17.47 3.59 -3.46
N PRO A 65 -16.39 3.40 -4.25
CA PRO A 65 -16.52 2.89 -5.60
C PRO A 65 -17.27 1.57 -5.65
N ALA A 66 -18.22 1.46 -6.60
CA ALA A 66 -19.00 0.24 -6.87
C ALA A 66 -19.84 -0.29 -5.70
N THR A 67 -20.34 0.57 -4.81
CA THR A 67 -21.22 0.16 -3.73
C THR A 67 -22.70 0.32 -4.09
N GLY A 68 -23.20 -0.57 -4.89
CA GLY A 68 -24.64 -0.83 -5.00
C GLY A 68 -25.16 -1.83 -3.95
N GLY A 69 -24.63 -1.84 -2.72
CA GLY A 69 -24.95 -2.88 -1.73
C GLY A 69 -24.08 -4.14 -1.90
N ARG A 70 -24.30 -5.17 -1.07
CA ARG A 70 -23.63 -6.47 -1.23
C ARG A 70 -24.02 -7.12 -2.55
N ALA A 71 -23.13 -7.03 -3.53
CA ALA A 71 -23.31 -7.67 -4.82
C ALA A 71 -22.69 -9.07 -4.81
N VAL A 72 -23.32 -10.01 -4.07
CA VAL A 72 -22.90 -11.41 -4.12
C VAL A 72 -23.57 -12.07 -5.33
N ARG A 73 -22.75 -12.64 -6.22
CA ARG A 73 -23.17 -13.39 -7.39
C ARG A 73 -22.63 -14.81 -7.35
N GLU A 74 -23.28 -15.71 -8.06
CA GLU A 74 -22.87 -17.10 -8.18
C GLU A 74 -22.54 -17.45 -9.64
N LEU A 75 -21.53 -18.31 -9.82
CA LEU A 75 -21.21 -18.92 -11.10
C LEU A 75 -20.78 -20.38 -10.92
N PRO A 76 -20.82 -21.21 -12.00
CA PRO A 76 -20.31 -22.56 -11.93
C PRO A 76 -18.81 -22.59 -11.56
N ARG A 77 -18.43 -23.40 -10.60
CA ARG A 77 -17.06 -23.57 -10.15
C ARG A 77 -16.10 -23.86 -11.30
N GLN A 78 -16.50 -24.77 -12.18
CA GLN A 78 -15.71 -25.13 -13.35
C GLN A 78 -15.37 -23.93 -14.24
N ARG A 79 -16.32 -22.98 -14.37
CA ARG A 79 -16.10 -21.78 -15.18
C ARG A 79 -15.06 -20.87 -14.55
N LEU A 80 -15.13 -20.65 -13.24
CA LEU A 80 -14.15 -19.88 -12.50
C LEU A 80 -12.75 -20.49 -12.65
N ASP A 81 -12.61 -21.81 -12.43
CA ASP A 81 -11.35 -22.54 -12.56
C ASP A 81 -10.77 -22.45 -13.99
N GLN A 82 -11.62 -22.44 -15.02
CA GLN A 82 -11.18 -22.23 -16.42
C GLN A 82 -10.58 -20.84 -16.63
N VAL A 83 -11.24 -19.80 -16.12
CA VAL A 83 -10.76 -18.41 -16.22
C VAL A 83 -9.41 -18.26 -15.53
N PHE A 84 -9.27 -18.79 -14.32
CA PHE A 84 -8.03 -18.70 -13.56
C PHE A 84 -6.88 -19.41 -14.29
N ARG A 85 -7.11 -20.61 -14.80
CA ARG A 85 -6.10 -21.34 -15.60
C ARG A 85 -5.73 -20.60 -16.88
N ALA A 86 -6.71 -20.07 -17.62
CA ALA A 86 -6.47 -19.35 -18.87
C ALA A 86 -5.64 -18.08 -18.70
N ARG A 87 -5.74 -17.43 -17.53
CA ARG A 87 -5.02 -16.22 -17.18
C ARG A 87 -3.79 -16.46 -16.31
N ALA A 88 -3.44 -17.72 -16.04
CA ALA A 88 -2.34 -18.12 -15.16
C ALA A 88 -2.38 -17.48 -13.76
N PHE A 89 -3.60 -17.22 -13.25
CA PHE A 89 -3.78 -16.71 -11.89
C PHE A 89 -3.75 -17.85 -10.88
N PRO A 90 -3.08 -17.65 -9.72
CA PRO A 90 -3.11 -18.64 -8.63
C PRO A 90 -4.51 -18.68 -7.99
N GLY A 91 -5.00 -19.88 -7.70
CA GLY A 91 -6.31 -20.09 -7.07
C GLY A 91 -7.34 -20.68 -8.03
N PRO A 92 -8.66 -20.39 -7.84
CA PRO A 92 -9.25 -19.43 -6.87
C PRO A 92 -9.17 -19.90 -5.40
N TYR A 93 -8.89 -18.97 -4.49
CA TYR A 93 -8.84 -19.23 -3.05
C TYR A 93 -9.95 -18.45 -2.32
N VAL A 94 -10.63 -19.10 -1.38
CA VAL A 94 -11.66 -18.47 -0.56
C VAL A 94 -11.04 -17.38 0.31
N GLY A 95 -11.66 -16.21 0.35
CA GLY A 95 -11.18 -15.05 1.12
C GLY A 95 -10.23 -14.12 0.37
N ARG A 96 -9.69 -14.56 -0.78
CA ARG A 96 -8.75 -13.76 -1.58
C ARG A 96 -9.47 -12.81 -2.51
N PHE A 97 -8.87 -11.63 -2.69
CA PHE A 97 -9.26 -10.66 -3.69
C PHE A 97 -8.59 -10.90 -5.04
N TYR A 98 -9.33 -10.61 -6.10
CA TYR A 98 -8.90 -10.71 -7.49
C TYR A 98 -9.51 -9.58 -8.31
N PRO A 99 -8.91 -9.17 -9.45
CA PRO A 99 -9.49 -8.12 -10.30
C PRO A 99 -10.76 -8.62 -11.00
N ARG A 100 -11.81 -7.77 -11.01
CA ARG A 100 -13.12 -8.08 -11.61
C ARG A 100 -13.04 -8.43 -13.09
N GLY A 101 -12.06 -7.87 -13.82
CA GLY A 101 -11.83 -8.17 -15.22
C GLY A 101 -11.64 -9.67 -15.53
N LEU A 102 -11.27 -10.51 -14.53
CA LEU A 102 -11.26 -11.97 -14.68
C LEU A 102 -12.65 -12.54 -14.95
N LEU A 103 -13.72 -11.89 -14.50
CA LEU A 103 -15.09 -12.35 -14.60
C LEU A 103 -15.83 -11.84 -15.85
N ALA A 104 -15.24 -10.91 -16.60
CA ALA A 104 -15.90 -10.24 -17.72
C ALA A 104 -16.46 -11.18 -18.79
N ASP A 105 -15.83 -12.34 -19.02
CA ASP A 105 -16.30 -13.33 -19.96
C ASP A 105 -17.21 -14.41 -19.31
N CYS A 106 -17.61 -14.23 -18.05
CA CYS A 106 -18.48 -15.16 -17.34
C CYS A 106 -19.96 -14.78 -17.49
N ALA A 107 -20.81 -15.77 -17.68
CA ALA A 107 -22.26 -15.55 -17.70
C ALA A 107 -22.73 -14.91 -16.37
N GLY A 108 -23.54 -13.87 -16.45
CA GLY A 108 -23.98 -13.09 -15.29
C GLY A 108 -23.05 -11.95 -14.85
N PHE A 109 -21.93 -11.73 -15.59
CA PHE A 109 -20.94 -10.68 -15.33
C PHE A 109 -20.65 -9.81 -16.58
N GLY A 110 -21.58 -9.78 -17.55
CA GLY A 110 -21.43 -9.03 -18.80
C GLY A 110 -21.41 -7.50 -18.64
N ASP A 111 -21.67 -7.01 -17.44
CA ASP A 111 -21.52 -5.61 -17.04
C ASP A 111 -20.08 -5.23 -16.65
N LEU A 112 -19.16 -6.20 -16.58
CA LEU A 112 -17.76 -5.99 -16.25
C LEU A 112 -16.89 -5.89 -17.52
N PHE A 113 -15.82 -5.11 -17.43
CA PHE A 113 -14.82 -4.96 -18.49
C PHE A 113 -13.55 -5.79 -18.18
N LYS A 114 -12.82 -6.19 -19.21
CA LYS A 114 -11.59 -7.02 -19.07
C LYS A 114 -10.44 -6.33 -18.34
N ASP A 115 -10.43 -5.02 -18.36
CA ASP A 115 -9.48 -4.13 -17.71
C ASP A 115 -10.03 -3.50 -16.43
N ASP A 116 -11.11 -4.05 -15.87
CA ASP A 116 -11.64 -3.67 -14.56
C ASP A 116 -10.74 -4.23 -13.45
N TYR A 117 -9.95 -3.36 -12.83
CA TYR A 117 -9.03 -3.69 -11.72
C TYR A 117 -9.68 -3.59 -10.34
N HIS A 118 -10.93 -3.15 -10.22
CA HIS A 118 -11.63 -3.19 -8.93
C HIS A 118 -11.65 -4.60 -8.37
N PRO A 119 -11.52 -4.76 -7.06
CA PRO A 119 -11.45 -6.09 -6.45
C PRO A 119 -12.81 -6.80 -6.43
N PHE A 120 -12.78 -8.09 -6.60
CA PHE A 120 -13.82 -8.99 -6.11
C PHE A 120 -13.22 -10.01 -5.14
N ARG A 121 -14.01 -10.56 -4.26
CA ARG A 121 -13.58 -11.61 -3.33
C ARG A 121 -14.30 -12.92 -3.62
N VAL A 122 -13.55 -14.02 -3.56
CA VAL A 122 -14.15 -15.36 -3.55
C VAL A 122 -14.70 -15.62 -2.14
N ALA A 123 -16.01 -15.51 -1.99
CA ALA A 123 -16.67 -15.63 -0.68
C ALA A 123 -16.84 -17.09 -0.24
N ALA A 124 -17.10 -18.00 -1.19
CA ALA A 124 -17.18 -19.44 -0.93
C ALA A 124 -16.96 -20.26 -2.21
N LEU A 125 -16.47 -21.48 -2.05
CA LEU A 125 -16.32 -22.47 -3.11
C LEU A 125 -16.87 -23.82 -2.62
N ASP A 126 -17.67 -24.45 -3.45
CA ASP A 126 -18.06 -25.83 -3.26
C ASP A 126 -17.73 -26.65 -4.52
N GLY A 127 -18.18 -27.91 -4.60
CA GLY A 127 -17.89 -28.79 -5.74
C GLY A 127 -18.49 -28.32 -7.06
N GLN A 128 -19.53 -27.49 -7.04
CA GLN A 128 -20.29 -27.09 -8.23
C GLN A 128 -20.34 -25.56 -8.43
N ARG A 129 -20.30 -24.78 -7.37
CA ARG A 129 -20.52 -23.34 -7.41
C ARG A 129 -19.39 -22.55 -6.75
N ALA A 130 -19.22 -21.33 -7.24
CA ALA A 130 -18.40 -20.29 -6.61
C ALA A 130 -19.30 -19.10 -6.27
N ARG A 131 -19.20 -18.58 -5.05
CA ARG A 131 -19.86 -17.34 -4.62
C ARG A 131 -18.84 -16.22 -4.65
N ILE A 132 -19.18 -15.17 -5.39
CA ILE A 132 -18.32 -14.02 -5.66
C ILE A 132 -18.95 -12.80 -5.00
N ASP A 133 -18.18 -12.12 -4.19
CA ASP A 133 -18.56 -10.87 -3.54
C ASP A 133 -17.90 -9.71 -4.28
N LEU A 134 -18.71 -8.90 -4.95
CA LEU A 134 -18.29 -7.69 -5.67
C LEU A 134 -18.38 -6.42 -4.80
N SER A 135 -18.73 -6.55 -3.53
CA SER A 135 -18.75 -5.39 -2.61
C SER A 135 -17.36 -4.81 -2.47
N HIS A 136 -17.28 -3.50 -2.26
CA HIS A 136 -16.01 -2.85 -1.92
C HIS A 136 -15.46 -3.44 -0.61
N PRO A 137 -14.16 -3.72 -0.49
CA PRO A 137 -13.56 -4.33 0.71
C PRO A 137 -13.86 -3.57 2.01
N LEU A 138 -13.95 -2.26 1.93
CA LEU A 138 -14.23 -1.38 3.08
C LEU A 138 -15.72 -1.02 3.26
N ALA A 139 -16.63 -1.61 2.50
CA ALA A 139 -18.05 -1.28 2.53
C ALA A 139 -18.74 -1.51 3.89
N ASP A 140 -18.19 -2.41 4.71
CA ASP A 140 -18.72 -2.71 6.05
C ASP A 140 -18.17 -1.81 7.16
N PHE A 141 -17.19 -0.96 6.85
CA PHE A 141 -16.53 -0.11 7.82
C PHE A 141 -17.00 1.34 7.73
N SER A 142 -16.99 2.03 8.86
CA SER A 142 -17.11 3.48 8.89
C SER A 142 -15.76 4.08 8.55
N LEU A 143 -15.70 4.90 7.50
CA LEU A 143 -14.47 5.49 7.01
C LEU A 143 -14.40 6.98 7.34
N THR A 144 -13.20 7.46 7.60
CA THR A 144 -12.86 8.88 7.64
C THR A 144 -11.81 9.15 6.58
N PHE A 145 -12.09 10.08 5.67
CA PHE A 145 -11.09 10.60 4.74
C PHE A 145 -10.47 11.86 5.33
N GLY A 146 -9.16 12.01 5.19
CA GLY A 146 -8.46 13.23 5.58
C GLY A 146 -7.40 13.62 4.56
N ALA A 147 -7.01 14.90 4.64
CA ALA A 147 -5.92 15.45 3.85
C ALA A 147 -5.12 16.44 4.68
N GLU A 148 -3.80 16.35 4.58
CA GLU A 148 -2.85 17.33 5.09
C GLU A 148 -2.25 18.09 3.92
N ILE A 149 -2.51 19.41 3.85
CA ILE A 149 -1.95 20.25 2.81
C ILE A 149 -0.46 20.43 3.07
N GLU A 150 0.37 20.01 2.13
CA GLU A 150 1.80 20.24 2.21
C GLU A 150 2.15 21.64 1.68
N ARG A 151 1.57 21.99 0.52
CA ARG A 151 1.85 23.24 -0.16
C ARG A 151 0.69 23.66 -1.07
N LEU A 152 0.30 24.91 -1.01
CA LEU A 152 -0.57 25.52 -2.01
C LEU A 152 0.28 25.83 -3.26
N LEU A 153 -0.21 25.46 -4.43
CA LEU A 153 0.50 25.63 -5.69
C LEU A 153 -0.07 26.82 -6.45
N GLU A 154 0.81 27.63 -7.03
CA GLU A 154 0.41 28.62 -8.00
C GLU A 154 -0.03 27.94 -9.29
N GLY A 155 -1.16 28.30 -9.83
CA GLY A 155 -1.69 27.72 -11.06
C GLY A 155 -2.79 28.54 -11.65
N GLY A 156 -2.83 28.55 -12.98
CA GLY A 156 -3.93 29.12 -13.74
C GLY A 156 -5.21 28.28 -13.64
N GLU A 157 -6.23 28.67 -14.37
CA GLU A 157 -7.48 27.89 -14.53
C GLU A 157 -7.22 26.66 -15.40
N GLU A 158 -6.76 25.57 -14.78
CA GLU A 158 -6.64 24.29 -15.49
C GLU A 158 -7.98 23.56 -15.50
N HIS A 159 -8.75 23.77 -16.54
CA HIS A 159 -10.04 23.09 -16.75
C HIS A 159 -9.91 21.75 -17.46
N GLY A 160 -8.74 21.44 -18.02
CA GLY A 160 -8.46 20.18 -18.71
C GLY A 160 -7.74 19.15 -17.83
N GLY A 161 -7.64 17.90 -18.34
CA GLY A 161 -6.94 16.81 -17.70
C GLY A 161 -7.86 15.76 -17.07
N GLN A 162 -7.26 14.72 -16.47
CA GLN A 162 -7.97 13.64 -15.82
C GLN A 162 -8.49 14.08 -14.45
N CYS A 163 -9.75 13.77 -14.17
CA CYS A 163 -10.36 13.88 -12.84
C CYS A 163 -9.89 12.71 -11.98
N SER A 164 -9.40 12.98 -10.78
CA SER A 164 -9.05 11.96 -9.79
C SER A 164 -10.15 11.86 -8.74
N ASP A 165 -10.68 10.67 -8.51
CA ASP A 165 -11.46 10.35 -7.33
C ASP A 165 -10.49 9.94 -6.21
N LEU A 166 -10.28 10.82 -5.24
CA LEU A 166 -9.25 10.64 -4.23
C LEU A 166 -9.54 9.46 -3.30
N LEU A 167 -10.82 9.20 -3.03
CA LEU A 167 -11.22 8.04 -2.23
C LEU A 167 -10.89 6.75 -2.98
N ALA A 168 -11.27 6.66 -4.25
CA ALA A 168 -10.99 5.51 -5.10
C ALA A 168 -9.50 5.27 -5.26
N GLU A 169 -8.71 6.31 -5.50
CA GLU A 169 -7.25 6.21 -5.64
C GLU A 169 -6.57 5.56 -4.42
N ILE A 170 -7.05 5.86 -3.20
CA ILE A 170 -6.50 5.28 -1.97
C ILE A 170 -7.08 3.87 -1.71
N THR A 171 -8.39 3.68 -1.91
CA THR A 171 -9.08 2.48 -1.44
C THR A 171 -9.07 1.32 -2.43
N ASP A 172 -8.96 1.57 -3.73
CA ASP A 172 -9.03 0.53 -4.76
C ASP A 172 -7.73 -0.30 -4.88
N LYS A 173 -6.61 0.24 -4.44
CA LYS A 173 -5.27 -0.36 -4.62
C LYS A 173 -4.49 -0.50 -3.32
N GLY A 174 -5.05 -0.03 -2.21
CA GLY A 174 -4.35 0.05 -0.94
C GLY A 174 -4.31 -1.27 -0.16
N PRO A 175 -3.44 -1.35 0.86
CA PRO A 175 -3.35 -2.49 1.75
C PRO A 175 -4.63 -2.70 2.58
N GLY A 176 -5.53 -1.73 2.65
CA GLY A 176 -6.84 -1.87 3.28
C GLY A 176 -7.68 -3.01 2.74
N MET A 177 -7.46 -3.43 1.49
CA MET A 177 -8.08 -4.63 0.92
C MET A 177 -7.65 -5.92 1.62
N GLN A 178 -6.58 -5.92 2.38
CA GLN A 178 -6.11 -7.04 3.18
C GLN A 178 -6.72 -7.07 4.59
N CYS A 179 -7.52 -6.06 4.94
CA CYS A 179 -8.21 -6.01 6.21
C CYS A 179 -9.16 -7.20 6.36
N ARG A 180 -9.17 -7.82 7.55
CA ARG A 180 -10.09 -8.90 7.85
C ARG A 180 -11.53 -8.40 7.71
N PRO A 181 -12.34 -9.03 6.84
CA PRO A 181 -13.73 -8.63 6.70
C PRO A 181 -14.50 -8.85 8.00
N SER A 182 -15.56 -8.06 8.22
CA SER A 182 -16.46 -8.25 9.36
C SER A 182 -17.16 -9.61 9.34
N HIS A 183 -17.20 -10.26 8.20
CA HIS A 183 -17.82 -11.57 7.98
C HIS A 183 -17.08 -12.32 6.85
N GLY A 184 -17.11 -13.64 6.95
CA GLY A 184 -16.51 -14.55 5.97
C GLY A 184 -15.02 -14.82 6.22
N ALA A 185 -14.44 -15.62 5.35
CA ALA A 185 -13.04 -16.03 5.43
C ALA A 185 -12.11 -14.97 4.86
N ALA A 186 -10.91 -14.87 5.41
CA ALA A 186 -9.78 -14.15 4.85
C ALA A 186 -8.68 -15.14 4.45
N ASP A 187 -7.92 -14.81 3.40
CA ASP A 187 -6.84 -15.65 2.87
C ASP A 187 -5.46 -15.18 3.39
N PHE A 188 -5.35 -14.93 4.70
CA PHE A 188 -4.08 -14.46 5.28
C PHE A 188 -3.09 -15.61 5.56
N PHE A 189 -3.59 -16.71 6.14
CA PHE A 189 -2.78 -17.82 6.64
C PHE A 189 -3.07 -19.11 5.89
N ARG A 190 -3.11 -19.04 4.56
CA ARG A 190 -3.18 -20.23 3.72
C ARG A 190 -1.83 -20.95 3.70
N ASP A 191 -1.83 -22.22 3.27
CA ASP A 191 -0.60 -22.94 2.99
C ASP A 191 0.26 -22.12 2.02
N GLY A 192 1.53 -21.98 2.35
CA GLY A 192 2.46 -21.17 1.57
C GLY A 192 2.30 -19.65 1.70
N ALA A 193 1.53 -19.13 2.67
CA ALA A 193 1.34 -17.67 2.85
C ALA A 193 2.64 -16.91 3.06
N PHE A 194 3.65 -17.55 3.61
CA PHE A 194 4.98 -17.00 3.88
C PHE A 194 6.07 -17.53 2.95
N GLU A 195 5.71 -18.29 1.92
CA GLU A 195 6.66 -18.74 0.91
C GLU A 195 7.17 -17.55 0.10
N ARG A 196 8.46 -17.56 -0.19
CA ARG A 196 9.09 -16.57 -1.07
C ARG A 196 8.80 -16.91 -2.53
N LEU A 197 8.76 -15.92 -3.41
CA LEU A 197 8.66 -16.12 -4.85
C LEU A 197 9.91 -16.79 -5.43
N ASP A 198 11.05 -16.59 -4.78
CA ASP A 198 12.33 -17.19 -5.12
C ASP A 198 12.93 -17.78 -3.84
N ASP A 199 12.99 -19.12 -3.77
CA ASP A 199 13.52 -19.89 -2.63
C ASP A 199 15.02 -20.15 -2.73
N THR A 200 15.70 -19.50 -3.67
CA THR A 200 17.17 -19.56 -3.74
C THR A 200 17.76 -19.16 -2.37
N PRO A 201 18.66 -19.95 -1.81
CA PRO A 201 19.34 -19.61 -0.57
C PRO A 201 19.98 -18.24 -0.61
N ASP A 202 19.88 -17.48 0.49
CA ASP A 202 20.25 -16.06 0.53
C ASP A 202 21.74 -15.84 0.19
N ASP A 203 22.63 -16.76 0.54
CA ASP A 203 24.04 -16.70 0.17
C ASP A 203 24.29 -16.74 -1.35
N ARG A 204 23.35 -17.32 -2.10
CA ARG A 204 23.37 -17.34 -3.57
C ARG A 204 22.60 -16.18 -4.16
N PHE A 205 21.41 -15.88 -3.61
CA PHE A 205 20.54 -14.80 -4.10
C PHE A 205 21.24 -13.44 -4.00
N TYR A 206 21.93 -13.18 -2.89
CA TYR A 206 22.65 -11.93 -2.63
C TYR A 206 24.16 -11.99 -2.98
N ARG A 207 24.60 -12.99 -3.73
CA ARG A 207 26.02 -13.13 -4.10
C ARG A 207 26.51 -11.96 -4.96
N SER A 208 25.69 -11.52 -5.92
CA SER A 208 26.01 -10.38 -6.78
C SER A 208 25.55 -9.09 -6.12
N PRO A 209 26.45 -8.10 -5.94
CA PRO A 209 26.08 -6.82 -5.35
C PRO A 209 24.95 -6.12 -6.12
N ARG A 210 23.98 -5.56 -5.41
CA ARG A 210 22.86 -4.81 -5.96
C ARG A 210 22.85 -3.40 -5.41
N LEU A 211 23.48 -2.47 -6.12
CA LEU A 211 23.55 -1.07 -5.73
C LEU A 211 22.33 -0.30 -6.23
N VAL A 212 21.14 -0.73 -5.81
CA VAL A 212 19.86 -0.17 -6.22
C VAL A 212 19.10 0.35 -5.01
N GLN A 213 18.25 1.36 -5.24
CA GLN A 213 17.32 1.85 -4.22
C GLN A 213 15.98 1.14 -4.41
N HIS A 214 15.43 0.59 -3.32
CA HIS A 214 14.14 -0.08 -3.33
C HIS A 214 12.98 0.84 -2.90
N ILE A 215 13.31 2.04 -2.42
CA ILE A 215 12.36 3.08 -2.03
C ILE A 215 12.70 4.39 -2.73
N ASP A 216 11.70 5.20 -2.99
CA ASP A 216 11.87 6.49 -3.64
C ASP A 216 12.55 7.52 -2.71
N THR A 217 12.90 8.66 -3.28
CA THR A 217 13.62 9.73 -2.58
C THR A 217 12.80 10.31 -1.41
N LEU A 218 11.47 10.40 -1.55
CA LEU A 218 10.60 10.91 -0.48
C LEU A 218 10.52 9.92 0.68
N GLY A 219 10.39 8.62 0.38
CA GLY A 219 10.45 7.55 1.37
C GLY A 219 11.78 7.53 2.12
N GLN A 220 12.91 7.68 1.41
CA GLN A 220 14.23 7.79 2.03
C GLN A 220 14.33 9.00 2.97
N ALA A 221 13.85 10.17 2.53
CA ALA A 221 13.82 11.38 3.34
C ALA A 221 12.95 11.22 4.60
N ALA A 222 11.80 10.55 4.47
CA ALA A 222 10.92 10.26 5.60
C ALA A 222 11.58 9.33 6.62
N ILE A 223 12.21 8.24 6.18
CA ILE A 223 12.94 7.30 7.05
C ILE A 223 14.08 8.01 7.77
N ASN A 224 14.89 8.80 7.07
CA ASN A 224 15.97 9.59 7.66
C ASN A 224 15.45 10.55 8.75
N ARG A 225 14.32 11.21 8.50
CA ARG A 225 13.68 12.12 9.46
C ARG A 225 13.21 11.38 10.71
N ILE A 226 12.66 10.18 10.54
CA ILE A 226 12.23 9.33 11.67
C ILE A 226 13.42 8.92 12.51
N TYR A 227 14.47 8.38 11.91
CA TYR A 227 15.65 7.90 12.65
C TYR A 227 16.36 9.00 13.43
N ARG A 228 16.40 10.23 12.91
CA ARG A 228 16.95 11.40 13.65
C ARG A 228 16.23 11.67 14.98
N ARG A 229 14.99 11.25 15.16
CA ARG A 229 14.26 11.45 16.42
C ARG A 229 14.73 10.52 17.52
N PHE A 230 15.29 9.36 17.15
CA PHE A 230 15.67 8.30 18.06
C PHE A 230 17.18 8.20 18.26
N ILE A 231 17.98 8.48 17.24
CA ILE A 231 19.43 8.34 17.29
C ILE A 231 20.05 9.63 17.83
N ARG A 232 20.72 9.51 18.97
CA ARG A 232 21.40 10.59 19.69
C ARG A 232 22.91 10.52 19.50
N PRO A 233 23.67 11.58 19.84
CA PRO A 233 25.12 11.48 19.99
C PRO A 233 25.47 10.31 20.88
N ASP A 234 26.60 9.64 20.58
CA ASP A 234 27.16 8.51 21.34
C ASP A 234 26.33 7.21 21.34
N HIS A 235 25.22 7.16 20.60
CA HIS A 235 24.54 5.89 20.41
C HIS A 235 25.38 4.93 19.56
N ARG A 236 25.32 3.64 19.93
CA ARG A 236 25.70 2.54 19.05
C ARG A 236 24.46 2.01 18.35
N VAL A 237 24.51 1.95 17.04
CA VAL A 237 23.41 1.57 16.18
C VAL A 237 23.81 0.31 15.41
N LEU A 238 23.01 -0.74 15.49
CA LEU A 238 23.14 -1.89 14.61
C LEU A 238 22.23 -1.70 13.39
N ASP A 239 22.84 -1.62 12.21
CA ASP A 239 22.15 -1.65 10.93
C ASP A 239 22.04 -3.11 10.50
N LEU A 240 20.87 -3.70 10.79
CA LEU A 240 20.59 -5.11 10.55
C LEU A 240 20.15 -5.32 9.10
N MET A 241 20.63 -6.38 8.45
CA MET A 241 20.49 -6.64 7.01
C MET A 241 21.04 -5.48 6.17
N SER A 242 22.18 -4.96 6.60
CA SER A 242 22.84 -3.80 6.00
C SER A 242 23.28 -4.08 4.57
N SER A 243 23.20 -3.06 3.73
CA SER A 243 23.66 -3.04 2.36
C SER A 243 24.53 -1.80 2.11
N TRP A 244 24.56 -1.30 0.88
CA TRP A 244 25.38 -0.16 0.46
C TRP A 244 24.88 1.21 0.98
N VAL A 245 23.70 1.27 1.60
CA VAL A 245 23.12 2.47 2.21
C VAL A 245 22.28 2.13 3.43
N SER A 246 22.42 2.90 4.51
CA SER A 246 21.70 2.68 5.77
C SER A 246 20.52 3.63 6.00
N HIS A 247 20.18 4.51 5.07
CA HIS A 247 19.15 5.56 5.25
C HIS A 247 19.30 6.37 6.56
N LEU A 248 20.54 6.56 7.03
CA LEU A 248 20.88 7.25 8.28
C LEU A 248 21.53 8.62 8.03
N GLN A 249 21.14 9.31 6.98
CA GLN A 249 21.66 10.63 6.64
C GLN A 249 21.21 11.67 7.68
N GLY A 250 22.18 12.45 8.16
CA GLY A 250 21.90 13.54 9.11
C GLY A 250 21.64 13.10 10.55
N ILE A 251 21.94 11.86 10.93
CA ILE A 251 22.10 11.49 12.34
C ILE A 251 23.43 12.07 12.86
N PRO A 252 23.60 12.23 14.20
CA PRO A 252 24.84 12.75 14.77
C PRO A 252 26.09 11.98 14.28
N ALA A 253 27.16 12.71 13.97
CA ALA A 253 28.40 12.11 13.48
C ALA A 253 29.08 11.22 14.53
N SER A 254 28.86 11.49 15.82
CA SER A 254 29.38 10.70 16.93
C SER A 254 28.64 9.37 17.17
N ALA A 255 27.45 9.18 16.58
CA ALA A 255 26.78 7.89 16.63
C ALA A 255 27.52 6.87 15.77
N GLN A 256 27.91 5.74 16.37
CA GLN A 256 28.58 4.65 15.68
C GLN A 256 27.55 3.70 15.06
N VAL A 257 27.74 3.33 13.80
CA VAL A 257 26.86 2.40 13.09
C VAL A 257 27.64 1.16 12.71
N ASP A 258 27.26 0.02 13.27
CA ASP A 258 27.82 -1.28 12.94
C ASP A 258 26.84 -2.00 11.98
N GLY A 259 27.32 -2.42 10.81
CA GLY A 259 26.51 -3.13 9.81
C GLY A 259 26.58 -4.64 9.97
N LEU A 260 25.45 -5.32 9.86
CA LEU A 260 25.38 -6.77 9.71
C LEU A 260 24.58 -7.08 8.44
N GLY A 261 25.21 -7.72 7.47
CA GLY A 261 24.60 -8.06 6.20
C GLY A 261 25.22 -9.30 5.58
N ILE A 262 24.68 -9.74 4.47
CA ILE A 262 25.16 -10.95 3.79
C ILE A 262 26.15 -10.65 2.67
N ASN A 263 26.09 -9.46 2.06
CA ASN A 263 26.99 -9.06 0.97
C ASN A 263 28.06 -8.08 1.45
N ARG A 264 29.32 -8.55 1.46
CA ARG A 264 30.48 -7.75 1.89
C ARG A 264 30.74 -6.56 0.98
N GLU A 265 30.57 -6.72 -0.34
CA GLU A 265 30.91 -5.69 -1.32
C GLU A 265 29.92 -4.53 -1.25
N GLU A 266 28.63 -4.82 -1.00
CA GLU A 266 27.63 -3.79 -0.78
C GLU A 266 27.96 -2.98 0.49
N MET A 267 28.17 -3.65 1.63
CA MET A 267 28.47 -2.97 2.89
C MET A 267 29.78 -2.17 2.82
N ALA A 268 30.77 -2.61 2.03
CA ALA A 268 32.02 -1.86 1.83
C ALA A 268 31.80 -0.50 1.15
N GLN A 269 30.68 -0.33 0.45
CA GLN A 269 30.32 0.93 -0.20
C GLN A 269 29.43 1.84 0.67
N ASN A 270 29.04 1.37 1.86
CA ASN A 270 28.21 2.13 2.75
C ASN A 270 29.06 3.11 3.60
N PRO A 271 29.04 4.42 3.31
CA PRO A 271 29.90 5.38 3.97
C PRO A 271 29.49 5.65 5.42
N ARG A 272 28.36 5.11 5.87
CA ARG A 272 27.85 5.36 7.21
C ARG A 272 28.32 4.33 8.22
N LEU A 273 28.78 3.16 7.76
CA LEU A 273 29.23 2.09 8.66
C LEU A 273 30.60 2.39 9.25
N ALA A 274 30.71 2.28 10.56
CA ALA A 274 31.98 2.28 11.29
C ALA A 274 32.64 0.89 11.23
N SER A 275 31.84 -0.17 11.24
CA SER A 275 32.28 -1.55 11.04
C SER A 275 31.21 -2.35 10.28
N ALA A 276 31.62 -3.44 9.63
CA ALA A 276 30.72 -4.34 8.92
C ALA A 276 31.06 -5.80 9.22
N ARG A 277 30.04 -6.60 9.50
CA ARG A 277 30.13 -8.04 9.66
C ARG A 277 29.25 -8.78 8.66
N VAL A 278 29.81 -9.83 8.06
CA VAL A 278 29.05 -10.71 7.17
C VAL A 278 28.52 -11.88 7.96
N ALA A 279 27.21 -12.05 7.98
CA ALA A 279 26.54 -13.19 8.58
C ALA A 279 25.21 -13.48 7.86
N ASP A 280 24.91 -14.75 7.73
CA ASP A 280 23.61 -15.24 7.28
C ASP A 280 22.80 -15.66 8.51
N LEU A 281 21.80 -14.84 8.84
CA LEU A 281 20.95 -15.07 10.02
C LEU A 281 19.95 -16.23 9.82
N ASN A 282 19.79 -16.74 8.60
CA ASN A 282 19.01 -17.97 8.37
C ASN A 282 19.80 -19.20 8.83
N LEU A 283 21.13 -19.16 8.75
CA LEU A 283 22.01 -20.26 9.19
C LEU A 283 22.31 -20.18 10.70
N ASP A 284 22.60 -18.99 11.20
CA ASP A 284 22.80 -18.74 12.63
C ASP A 284 22.14 -17.42 13.02
N PRO A 285 20.97 -17.45 13.72
CA PRO A 285 20.23 -16.25 14.11
C PRO A 285 20.88 -15.47 15.27
N ARG A 286 21.99 -15.93 15.83
CA ARG A 286 22.69 -15.22 16.90
C ARG A 286 23.47 -14.04 16.35
N LEU A 287 23.31 -12.89 16.98
CA LEU A 287 24.05 -11.70 16.61
C LEU A 287 25.51 -11.85 17.04
N PRO A 288 26.48 -11.59 16.13
CA PRO A 288 27.92 -11.76 16.40
C PRO A 288 28.54 -10.56 17.12
N PHE A 289 27.81 -9.95 18.06
CA PHE A 289 28.24 -8.75 18.81
C PHE A 289 28.18 -8.96 20.30
#